data_138f3b0105e36956d14df09fc57120b6
#
_entry.id   138f3b0105e36956d14df09fc57120b6
#
_cell.length_a   1.000
_cell.length_b   1.000
_cell.length_c   1.000
_cell.angle_alpha   90.00
_cell.angle_beta   90.00
_cell.angle_gamma   90.00
#
_symmetry.space_group_name_H-M   'P 1'
#
loop_
_entity.id
_entity.type
_entity.pdbx_description
1 polymer ?
#
loop_
_entity_poly.entity_id
_entity_poly.type
_entity_poly.pdbx_seq_one_letter_code
_entity_poly.pdbx_strand_id
1 'polypeptide(L)'
;MKQIVDDNSMLGMDGHVLIRDIDTGEVLLNKHNAINFYNMSIALAHLLANKEDDGLGNFNIATLALGNGGTQIDGSGNVFYKTPNVGTTSSELYAETHANPVQPIAPDVTNPNQVDANPHAGQVYSDVVVTATLEYAEPAGQNLIDNDTGAGAYVFDEMGLKTASDKYLTHLIFHPIEKSANRKLEIIYTIRITAGV
;
A
#
# COMPACT_ATOMS: atom_id res chain seq x y z
N MET A 1 21.03 -37.55 25.53
CA MET A 1 20.05 -36.46 25.72
C MET A 1 20.21 -35.54 24.51
N LYS A 2 19.28 -35.60 23.57
CA LYS A 2 19.31 -34.72 22.38
C LYS A 2 18.72 -33.36 22.81
N GLN A 3 19.57 -32.34 22.88
CA GLN A 3 19.11 -30.97 23.10
C GLN A 3 18.27 -30.56 21.88
N ILE A 4 16.98 -30.43 22.05
CA ILE A 4 16.10 -29.83 21.05
C ILE A 4 16.40 -28.33 21.18
N VAL A 5 17.16 -27.79 20.23
CA VAL A 5 17.29 -26.35 20.05
C VAL A 5 15.97 -25.92 19.46
N ASP A 6 15.17 -25.25 20.24
CA ASP A 6 13.92 -24.65 19.82
C ASP A 6 14.30 -23.34 19.05
N ASP A 7 14.56 -23.52 17.76
CA ASP A 7 14.93 -22.42 16.86
C ASP A 7 13.64 -21.71 16.40
N ASN A 8 13.07 -20.93 17.29
CA ASN A 8 11.92 -20.09 17.01
C ASN A 8 12.38 -18.82 16.26
N SER A 9 12.92 -19.00 15.05
CA SER A 9 13.18 -17.87 14.18
C SER A 9 11.85 -17.23 13.75
N MET A 10 11.62 -15.99 14.15
CA MET A 10 10.41 -15.23 13.78
C MET A 10 10.71 -14.33 12.58
N LEU A 11 9.85 -14.41 11.58
CA LEU A 11 9.82 -13.42 10.50
C LEU A 11 8.91 -12.27 10.92
N GLY A 12 9.48 -11.10 11.15
CA GLY A 12 8.76 -9.87 11.44
C GLY A 12 8.47 -9.07 10.17
N MET A 13 7.31 -8.44 10.12
CA MET A 13 6.97 -7.49 9.05
C MET A 13 6.38 -6.24 9.65
N ASP A 14 6.82 -5.10 9.15
CA ASP A 14 6.31 -3.78 9.50
C ASP A 14 6.12 -2.96 8.24
N GLY A 15 5.02 -2.24 8.17
CA GLY A 15 4.71 -1.40 7.02
C GLY A 15 4.59 0.06 7.42
N HIS A 16 5.11 0.94 6.58
CA HIS A 16 5.12 2.38 6.81
C HIS A 16 4.78 3.13 5.53
N VAL A 17 3.96 4.17 5.65
CA VAL A 17 3.53 5.00 4.52
C VAL A 17 3.83 6.46 4.79
N LEU A 18 4.45 7.10 3.83
CA LEU A 18 4.65 8.54 3.75
C LEU A 18 3.93 9.08 2.52
N ILE A 19 3.07 10.10 2.70
CA ILE A 19 2.49 10.89 1.61
C ILE A 19 2.96 12.31 1.78
N ARG A 20 3.49 12.89 0.71
CA ARG A 20 3.90 14.30 0.68
C ARG A 20 3.43 14.99 -0.59
N ASP A 21 3.20 16.26 -0.45
CA ASP A 21 3.03 17.16 -1.59
C ASP A 21 4.41 17.46 -2.18
N ILE A 22 4.56 17.22 -3.49
CA ILE A 22 5.87 17.37 -4.16
C ILE A 22 6.26 18.84 -4.29
N ASP A 23 5.28 19.72 -4.53
CA ASP A 23 5.55 21.13 -4.81
C ASP A 23 5.90 21.91 -3.54
N THR A 24 5.23 21.60 -2.45
CA THR A 24 5.42 22.30 -1.17
C THR A 24 6.36 21.57 -0.21
N GLY A 25 6.56 20.27 -0.39
CA GLY A 25 7.27 19.40 0.55
C GLY A 25 6.46 19.07 1.81
N GLU A 26 5.19 19.48 1.89
CA GLU A 26 4.33 19.21 3.03
C GLU A 26 4.08 17.71 3.21
N VAL A 27 4.30 17.19 4.42
CA VAL A 27 3.98 15.82 4.78
C VAL A 27 2.51 15.75 5.20
N LEU A 28 1.71 15.02 4.42
CA LEU A 28 0.28 14.86 4.65
C LEU A 28 -0.04 13.61 5.46
N LEU A 29 0.80 12.58 5.33
CA LEU A 29 0.67 11.32 6.06
C LEU A 29 2.06 10.76 6.37
N ASN A 30 2.20 10.27 7.60
CA ASN A 30 3.36 9.51 8.05
C ASN A 30 2.86 8.50 9.08
N LYS A 31 2.59 7.24 8.66
CA LYS A 31 1.86 6.28 9.48
C LYS A 31 2.26 4.84 9.18
N HIS A 32 2.19 3.98 10.23
CA HIS A 32 2.25 2.53 10.05
C HIS A 32 0.94 1.99 9.47
N ASN A 33 1.05 0.95 8.64
CA ASN A 33 -0.09 0.25 8.03
C ASN A 33 -0.39 -1.08 8.73
N ALA A 34 -1.53 -1.66 8.39
CA ALA A 34 -1.85 -3.04 8.73
C ALA A 34 -1.49 -3.98 7.57
N ILE A 35 -0.81 -5.09 7.89
CA ILE A 35 -0.41 -6.13 6.93
C ILE A 35 -1.43 -7.28 6.99
N ASN A 36 -1.87 -7.73 5.82
CA ASN A 36 -2.64 -8.96 5.71
C ASN A 36 -1.68 -10.16 5.74
N PHE A 37 -1.45 -10.71 6.91
CA PHE A 37 -0.50 -11.80 7.10
C PHE A 37 -0.88 -13.07 6.34
N TYR A 38 -2.16 -13.33 6.10
CA TYR A 38 -2.61 -14.47 5.31
C TYR A 38 -2.17 -14.33 3.85
N ASN A 39 -2.54 -13.26 3.17
CA ASN A 39 -2.13 -13.01 1.80
C ASN A 39 -0.61 -12.86 1.66
N MET A 40 0.03 -12.23 2.64
CA MET A 40 1.48 -12.07 2.67
C MET A 40 2.21 -13.43 2.80
N SER A 41 1.71 -14.34 3.64
CA SER A 41 2.31 -15.68 3.76
C SER A 41 2.22 -16.47 2.46
N ILE A 42 1.09 -16.38 1.76
CA ILE A 42 0.92 -16.99 0.44
C ILE A 42 1.89 -16.36 -0.57
N ALA A 43 1.97 -15.03 -0.60
CA ALA A 43 2.87 -14.31 -1.51
C ALA A 43 4.33 -14.73 -1.30
N LEU A 44 4.81 -14.80 -0.06
CA LEU A 44 6.17 -15.25 0.25
C LEU A 44 6.41 -16.70 -0.15
N ALA A 45 5.45 -17.59 0.10
CA ALA A 45 5.58 -19.01 -0.28
C ALA A 45 5.68 -19.15 -1.81
N HIS A 46 4.86 -18.44 -2.58
CA HIS A 46 4.90 -18.45 -4.04
C HIS A 46 6.20 -17.85 -4.57
N LEU A 47 6.67 -16.72 -4.02
CA LEU A 47 7.93 -16.10 -4.44
C LEU A 47 9.13 -17.01 -4.16
N LEU A 48 9.21 -17.64 -2.98
CA LEU A 48 10.29 -18.56 -2.63
C LEU A 48 10.26 -19.86 -3.45
N ALA A 49 9.07 -20.33 -3.81
CA ALA A 49 8.90 -21.51 -4.64
C ALA A 49 9.05 -21.23 -6.15
N ASN A 50 9.22 -19.97 -6.53
CA ASN A 50 9.18 -19.52 -7.94
C ASN A 50 7.96 -20.07 -8.71
N LYS A 51 6.81 -20.05 -8.05
CA LYS A 51 5.53 -20.48 -8.62
C LYS A 51 4.84 -19.30 -9.27
N GLU A 52 4.76 -19.31 -10.59
CA GLU A 52 4.15 -18.22 -11.35
C GLU A 52 2.65 -18.40 -11.55
N ASP A 53 2.14 -19.62 -11.70
CA ASP A 53 0.69 -19.82 -11.86
C ASP A 53 0.27 -21.25 -11.52
N ASP A 54 -0.49 -21.41 -10.45
CA ASP A 54 -1.19 -22.64 -10.10
C ASP A 54 -2.71 -22.42 -9.95
N GLY A 55 -3.25 -21.36 -10.60
CA GLY A 55 -4.63 -20.92 -10.46
C GLY A 55 -4.83 -19.91 -9.32
N LEU A 56 -3.79 -19.61 -8.53
CA LEU A 56 -3.80 -18.55 -7.52
C LEU A 56 -3.19 -17.24 -8.03
N GLY A 57 -2.52 -17.29 -9.20
CA GLY A 57 -1.96 -16.14 -9.90
C GLY A 57 -0.62 -15.64 -9.35
N ASN A 58 -0.18 -14.51 -9.85
CA ASN A 58 1.12 -13.93 -9.52
C ASN A 58 1.01 -12.99 -8.29
N PHE A 59 1.86 -13.21 -7.29
CA PHE A 59 1.83 -12.53 -5.99
C PHE A 59 2.86 -11.40 -5.84
N ASN A 60 3.54 -10.99 -6.89
CA ASN A 60 4.34 -9.76 -6.85
C ASN A 60 3.44 -8.52 -6.71
N ILE A 61 3.94 -7.49 -6.05
CA ILE A 61 3.25 -6.20 -5.94
C ILE A 61 3.17 -5.57 -7.33
N ALA A 62 1.96 -5.23 -7.76
CA ALA A 62 1.69 -4.69 -9.09
C ALA A 62 0.88 -3.38 -9.05
N THR A 63 0.22 -3.07 -7.95
CA THR A 63 -0.67 -1.90 -7.86
C THR A 63 -0.64 -1.29 -6.47
N LEU A 64 -0.56 0.03 -6.41
CA LEU A 64 -0.94 0.82 -5.25
C LEU A 64 -2.37 1.31 -5.46
N ALA A 65 -3.29 0.82 -4.64
CA ALA A 65 -4.70 1.17 -4.69
C ALA A 65 -5.05 2.23 -3.64
N LEU A 66 -5.91 3.15 -3.98
CA LEU A 66 -6.43 4.22 -3.14
C LEU A 66 -7.96 4.16 -3.11
N GLY A 67 -8.55 4.53 -1.98
CA GLY A 67 -9.99 4.51 -1.78
C GLY A 67 -10.47 5.62 -0.85
N ASN A 68 -11.79 5.70 -0.73
CA ASN A 68 -12.46 6.70 0.11
C ASN A 68 -13.56 6.11 1.01
N GLY A 69 -13.47 4.84 1.31
CA GLY A 69 -14.43 4.13 2.16
C GLY A 69 -13.96 3.85 3.58
N GLY A 70 -12.72 4.27 3.93
CA GLY A 70 -12.07 3.97 5.21
C GLY A 70 -12.59 4.78 6.38
N THR A 71 -13.20 5.94 6.13
CA THR A 71 -13.76 6.81 7.18
C THR A 71 -15.25 7.08 6.99
N GLN A 72 -15.87 7.58 8.05
CA GLN A 72 -17.23 8.09 8.06
C GLN A 72 -17.27 9.41 8.82
N ILE A 73 -18.10 10.35 8.37
CA ILE A 73 -18.30 11.64 9.03
C ILE A 73 -19.70 11.64 9.63
N ASP A 74 -19.82 11.95 10.93
CA ASP A 74 -21.11 12.10 11.58
C ASP A 74 -21.77 13.46 11.27
N GLY A 75 -23.02 13.64 11.72
CA GLY A 75 -23.77 14.87 11.54
C GLY A 75 -23.17 16.09 12.26
N SER A 76 -22.16 15.91 13.10
CA SER A 76 -21.40 16.96 13.82
C SER A 76 -20.05 17.24 13.19
N GLY A 77 -19.68 16.54 12.10
CA GLY A 77 -18.40 16.69 11.42
C GLY A 77 -17.24 15.87 12.02
N ASN A 78 -17.49 14.95 12.95
CA ASN A 78 -16.44 14.11 13.50
C ASN A 78 -16.12 12.97 12.54
N VAL A 79 -14.81 12.69 12.36
CA VAL A 79 -14.32 11.60 11.52
C VAL A 79 -14.13 10.32 12.34
N PHE A 80 -14.79 9.25 11.93
CA PHE A 80 -14.65 7.91 12.50
C PHE A 80 -13.90 7.01 11.52
N TYR A 81 -12.90 6.30 12.02
CA TYR A 81 -12.08 5.38 11.23
C TYR A 81 -12.62 3.95 11.35
N LYS A 82 -12.76 3.28 10.22
CA LYS A 82 -13.02 1.84 10.21
C LYS A 82 -11.77 1.05 10.59
N THR A 83 -11.94 -0.23 10.89
CA THR A 83 -10.81 -1.15 11.11
C THR A 83 -10.26 -1.62 9.76
N PRO A 84 -8.95 -1.63 9.51
CA PRO A 84 -8.40 -2.16 8.27
C PRO A 84 -8.83 -3.62 8.01
N ASN A 85 -9.19 -3.93 6.77
CA ASN A 85 -9.50 -5.29 6.33
C ASN A 85 -8.23 -6.09 6.10
N VAL A 86 -7.81 -6.87 7.08
CA VAL A 86 -6.60 -7.72 7.01
C VAL A 86 -6.90 -9.17 7.42
N GLY A 87 -8.16 -9.57 7.30
CA GLY A 87 -8.63 -10.92 7.58
C GLY A 87 -8.36 -11.91 6.44
N THR A 88 -8.59 -13.19 6.71
CA THR A 88 -8.42 -14.27 5.73
C THR A 88 -9.52 -14.28 4.65
N THR A 89 -10.69 -13.73 4.96
CA THR A 89 -11.86 -13.72 4.07
C THR A 89 -12.22 -12.34 3.53
N SER A 90 -11.63 -11.27 4.08
CA SER A 90 -11.86 -9.89 3.65
C SER A 90 -10.54 -9.14 3.75
N SER A 91 -10.03 -8.72 2.61
CA SER A 91 -8.74 -8.04 2.49
C SER A 91 -8.79 -6.83 1.58
N GLU A 92 -9.96 -6.51 1.02
CA GLU A 92 -10.15 -5.43 0.04
C GLU A 92 -10.30 -4.08 0.73
N LEU A 93 -10.02 -3.00 0.00
CA LEU A 93 -10.41 -1.65 0.42
C LEU A 93 -11.95 -1.60 0.53
N TYR A 94 -12.46 -0.72 1.37
CA TYR A 94 -13.91 -0.52 1.51
C TYR A 94 -14.54 0.09 0.26
N ALA A 95 -13.82 1.02 -0.39
CA ALA A 95 -14.23 1.63 -1.64
C ALA A 95 -12.99 2.07 -2.44
N GLU A 96 -12.45 1.17 -3.25
CA GLU A 96 -11.36 1.51 -4.17
C GLU A 96 -11.86 2.48 -5.23
N THR A 97 -11.19 3.62 -5.37
CA THR A 97 -11.56 4.68 -6.33
C THR A 97 -10.46 4.96 -7.34
N HIS A 98 -9.22 4.58 -7.04
CA HIS A 98 -8.09 4.77 -7.94
C HIS A 98 -7.06 3.66 -7.77
N ALA A 99 -6.53 3.18 -8.88
CA ALA A 99 -5.49 2.16 -8.93
C ALA A 99 -4.29 2.70 -9.72
N ASN A 100 -3.14 2.75 -9.06
CA ASN A 100 -1.89 3.21 -9.66
C ASN A 100 -0.98 2.00 -9.90
N PRO A 101 -0.81 1.54 -11.16
CA PRO A 101 0.07 0.44 -11.47
C PRO A 101 1.53 0.77 -11.11
N VAL A 102 2.21 -0.16 -10.47
CA VAL A 102 3.63 -0.06 -10.15
C VAL A 102 4.41 -1.17 -10.85
N GLN A 103 5.67 -0.89 -11.20
CA GLN A 103 6.53 -1.83 -11.90
C GLN A 103 7.87 -1.97 -11.18
N PRO A 104 8.52 -3.13 -11.25
CA PRO A 104 9.89 -3.29 -10.76
C PRO A 104 10.82 -2.25 -11.39
N ILE A 105 11.74 -1.72 -10.59
CA ILE A 105 12.78 -0.82 -11.11
C ILE A 105 13.56 -1.52 -12.21
N ALA A 106 13.65 -0.86 -13.36
CA ALA A 106 14.48 -1.28 -14.47
C ALA A 106 15.50 -0.17 -14.81
N PRO A 107 16.75 -0.51 -15.18
CA PRO A 107 17.82 0.46 -15.37
C PRO A 107 17.55 1.57 -16.39
N ASP A 108 16.69 1.28 -17.37
CA ASP A 108 16.45 2.15 -18.52
C ASP A 108 15.02 2.75 -18.56
N VAL A 109 14.26 2.61 -17.48
CA VAL A 109 12.87 3.08 -17.45
C VAL A 109 12.70 4.13 -16.35
N THR A 110 12.39 5.35 -16.73
CA THR A 110 11.93 6.42 -15.84
C THR A 110 10.43 6.27 -15.63
N ASN A 111 10.02 5.35 -14.76
CA ASN A 111 8.64 5.25 -14.30
C ASN A 111 8.55 5.87 -12.90
N PRO A 112 7.68 6.88 -12.65
CA PRO A 112 7.50 7.44 -11.31
C PRO A 112 6.84 6.45 -10.33
N ASN A 113 6.25 5.35 -10.86
CA ASN A 113 5.53 4.35 -10.08
C ASN A 113 6.33 3.04 -10.10
N GLN A 114 7.07 2.81 -9.03
CA GLN A 114 8.09 1.75 -8.97
C GLN A 114 7.95 0.90 -7.71
N VAL A 115 8.40 -0.34 -7.81
CA VAL A 115 8.66 -1.19 -6.65
C VAL A 115 10.12 -1.66 -6.68
N ASP A 116 10.79 -1.54 -5.55
CA ASP A 116 12.19 -1.91 -5.38
C ASP A 116 12.38 -2.77 -4.12
N ALA A 117 13.39 -3.64 -4.16
CA ALA A 117 13.80 -4.45 -3.02
C ALA A 117 15.19 -3.98 -2.55
N ASN A 118 15.23 -3.37 -1.37
CA ASN A 118 16.43 -2.77 -0.81
C ASN A 118 17.00 -3.61 0.34
N PRO A 119 17.94 -4.53 0.06
CA PRO A 119 18.66 -5.24 1.12
C PRO A 119 19.63 -4.27 1.83
N HIS A 120 19.67 -4.36 3.15
CA HIS A 120 20.58 -3.56 3.97
C HIS A 120 21.79 -4.41 4.36
N ALA A 121 22.96 -4.09 3.80
CA ALA A 121 24.19 -4.84 4.04
C ALA A 121 24.54 -4.90 5.52
N GLY A 122 24.77 -6.11 6.04
CA GLY A 122 25.10 -6.35 7.44
C GLY A 122 23.92 -6.24 8.41
N GLN A 123 22.70 -6.09 7.91
CA GLN A 123 21.47 -6.09 8.71
C GLN A 123 20.66 -7.35 8.44
N VAL A 124 19.79 -7.70 9.39
CA VAL A 124 18.88 -8.86 9.29
C VAL A 124 17.50 -8.45 8.74
N TYR A 125 17.43 -7.35 8.02
CA TYR A 125 16.19 -6.89 7.38
C TYR A 125 16.42 -6.40 5.95
N SER A 126 15.36 -6.42 5.18
CA SER A 126 15.27 -5.83 3.84
C SER A 126 13.97 -5.07 3.69
N ASP A 127 14.00 -4.00 2.93
CA ASP A 127 12.82 -3.17 2.66
C ASP A 127 12.32 -3.41 1.24
N VAL A 128 11.02 -3.60 1.08
CA VAL A 128 10.32 -3.46 -0.19
C VAL A 128 9.75 -2.05 -0.20
N VAL A 129 10.18 -1.24 -1.16
CA VAL A 129 9.78 0.16 -1.28
C VAL A 129 8.96 0.33 -2.55
N VAL A 130 7.72 0.77 -2.38
CA VAL A 130 6.85 1.18 -3.48
C VAL A 130 6.78 2.70 -3.49
N THR A 131 7.17 3.29 -4.62
CA THR A 131 7.02 4.73 -4.87
C THR A 131 5.96 4.92 -5.92
N ALA A 132 4.99 5.76 -5.66
CA ALA A 132 3.96 6.13 -6.61
C ALA A 132 3.72 7.63 -6.60
N THR A 133 3.44 8.19 -7.76
CA THR A 133 3.11 9.60 -7.93
C THR A 133 1.70 9.73 -8.46
N LEU A 134 0.90 10.57 -7.81
CA LEU A 134 -0.35 11.08 -8.35
C LEU A 134 -0.07 12.42 -9.03
N GLU A 135 -0.07 12.43 -10.34
CA GLU A 135 0.22 13.61 -11.15
C GLU A 135 -0.87 14.69 -11.02
N TYR A 136 -0.62 15.87 -11.59
CA TYR A 136 -1.65 16.89 -11.72
C TYR A 136 -2.85 16.34 -12.50
N ALA A 137 -4.06 16.75 -12.10
CA ALA A 137 -5.32 16.27 -12.68
C ALA A 137 -5.52 14.74 -12.62
N GLU A 138 -4.80 14.04 -11.73
CA GLU A 138 -5.00 12.63 -11.44
C GLU A 138 -5.62 12.45 -10.04
N PRO A 139 -6.67 11.62 -9.89
CA PRO A 139 -7.35 10.84 -10.94
C PRO A 139 -8.04 11.71 -12.00
N ALA A 140 -8.16 11.15 -13.22
CA ALA A 140 -8.86 11.84 -14.30
C ALA A 140 -10.34 12.11 -13.96
N GLY A 141 -10.89 13.20 -14.47
CA GLY A 141 -12.27 13.60 -14.21
C GLY A 141 -12.44 14.53 -13.01
N GLN A 142 -11.37 15.02 -12.42
CA GLN A 142 -11.43 16.07 -11.39
C GLN A 142 -11.94 17.37 -12.02
N ASN A 143 -13.15 17.78 -11.66
CA ASN A 143 -13.70 19.09 -12.02
C ASN A 143 -13.54 20.04 -10.84
N LEU A 144 -12.83 21.14 -11.04
CA LEU A 144 -12.61 22.18 -10.03
C LEU A 144 -13.90 22.85 -9.53
N ILE A 145 -15.01 22.66 -10.24
CA ILE A 145 -16.28 23.41 -10.03
C ILE A 145 -17.42 22.51 -9.58
N ASP A 146 -17.34 21.19 -9.77
CA ASP A 146 -18.46 20.29 -9.48
C ASP A 146 -18.13 19.29 -8.36
N ASN A 147 -18.22 19.80 -7.15
CA ASN A 147 -18.24 18.96 -5.96
C ASN A 147 -19.62 18.31 -5.69
N ASP A 148 -20.58 18.52 -6.56
CA ASP A 148 -21.98 18.15 -6.30
C ASP A 148 -22.26 16.68 -6.59
N THR A 149 -21.36 15.98 -7.27
CA THR A 149 -21.56 14.55 -7.57
C THR A 149 -21.16 13.63 -6.43
N GLY A 150 -20.52 14.14 -5.37
CA GLY A 150 -20.14 13.34 -4.19
C GLY A 150 -19.28 12.10 -4.52
N ALA A 151 -18.74 12.03 -5.71
CA ALA A 151 -18.01 10.87 -6.21
C ALA A 151 -16.70 10.62 -5.45
N GLY A 152 -16.23 11.60 -4.66
CA GLY A 152 -15.09 11.42 -3.76
C GLY A 152 -13.78 10.99 -4.42
N ALA A 153 -13.69 11.09 -5.76
CA ALA A 153 -12.53 10.62 -6.51
C ALA A 153 -11.23 11.36 -6.16
N TYR A 154 -11.36 12.48 -5.48
CA TYR A 154 -10.25 13.34 -5.08
C TYR A 154 -9.94 13.29 -3.58
N VAL A 155 -10.75 12.61 -2.79
CA VAL A 155 -10.52 12.44 -1.35
C VAL A 155 -10.19 10.98 -1.13
N PHE A 156 -9.01 10.74 -0.59
CA PHE A 156 -8.56 9.41 -0.22
C PHE A 156 -8.47 9.33 1.30
N ASP A 157 -8.96 8.24 1.87
CA ASP A 157 -8.89 7.94 3.30
C ASP A 157 -8.48 6.49 3.58
N GLU A 158 -8.21 5.73 2.53
CA GLU A 158 -7.67 4.38 2.61
C GLU A 158 -6.75 4.07 1.44
N MET A 159 -5.81 3.15 1.66
CA MET A 159 -4.95 2.61 0.61
C MET A 159 -4.46 1.21 0.94
N GLY A 160 -3.97 0.51 -0.10
CA GLY A 160 -3.35 -0.80 0.04
C GLY A 160 -2.49 -1.16 -1.16
N LEU A 161 -1.61 -2.13 -0.94
CA LEU A 161 -0.82 -2.74 -2.00
C LEU A 161 -1.51 -4.01 -2.49
N LYS A 162 -1.68 -4.14 -3.81
CA LYS A 162 -2.24 -5.31 -4.46
C LYS A 162 -1.18 -6.07 -5.25
N THR A 163 -1.35 -7.38 -5.29
CA THR A 163 -0.59 -8.26 -6.16
C THR A 163 -1.12 -8.19 -7.59
N ALA A 164 -0.36 -8.75 -8.55
CA ALA A 164 -0.82 -8.92 -9.93
C ALA A 164 -2.06 -9.82 -10.05
N SER A 165 -2.37 -10.62 -9.02
CA SER A 165 -3.58 -11.45 -8.90
C SER A 165 -4.71 -10.77 -8.13
N ASP A 166 -4.63 -9.45 -7.99
CA ASP A 166 -5.66 -8.63 -7.33
C ASP A 166 -5.91 -8.97 -5.85
N LYS A 167 -4.87 -9.47 -5.15
CA LYS A 167 -4.92 -9.76 -3.71
C LYS A 167 -4.27 -8.64 -2.92
N TYR A 168 -4.99 -8.08 -1.95
CA TYR A 168 -4.44 -7.05 -1.07
C TYR A 168 -3.47 -7.66 -0.05
N LEU A 169 -2.25 -7.13 -0.02
CA LEU A 169 -1.22 -7.47 0.97
C LEU A 169 -1.28 -6.58 2.21
N THR A 170 -1.83 -5.39 2.04
CA THR A 170 -1.88 -4.39 3.11
C THR A 170 -3.17 -3.57 3.03
N HIS A 171 -3.58 -2.98 4.15
CA HIS A 171 -4.66 -2.00 4.21
C HIS A 171 -4.33 -0.93 5.25
N LEU A 172 -4.32 0.32 4.83
CA LEU A 172 -4.13 1.49 5.69
C LEU A 172 -5.35 2.38 5.60
N ILE A 173 -5.87 2.82 6.76
CA ILE A 173 -6.90 3.83 6.88
C ILE A 173 -6.30 5.09 7.52
N PHE A 174 -6.59 6.25 6.95
CA PHE A 174 -6.03 7.53 7.38
C PHE A 174 -7.06 8.66 7.33
N HIS A 175 -6.68 9.81 7.85
CA HIS A 175 -7.53 11.00 7.76
C HIS A 175 -7.71 11.42 6.31
N PRO A 176 -8.93 11.77 5.87
CA PRO A 176 -9.18 12.13 4.48
C PRO A 176 -8.18 13.15 3.95
N ILE A 177 -7.52 12.82 2.85
CA ILE A 177 -6.58 13.70 2.14
C ILE A 177 -7.20 14.10 0.82
N GLU A 178 -7.37 15.40 0.62
CA GLU A 178 -7.85 15.94 -0.64
C GLU A 178 -6.70 16.01 -1.66
N LYS A 179 -6.95 15.46 -2.84
CA LYS A 179 -6.09 15.53 -4.02
C LYS A 179 -6.74 16.41 -5.07
N SER A 180 -6.43 17.68 -5.06
CA SER A 180 -6.91 18.62 -6.08
C SER A 180 -6.14 18.48 -7.39
N ALA A 181 -6.74 18.98 -8.50
CA ALA A 181 -6.17 18.85 -9.84
C ALA A 181 -4.82 19.58 -10.02
N ASN A 182 -4.57 20.60 -9.20
CA ASN A 182 -3.33 21.40 -9.23
C ASN A 182 -2.30 20.95 -8.18
N ARG A 183 -2.48 19.79 -7.58
CA ARG A 183 -1.61 19.22 -6.57
C ARG A 183 -0.98 17.93 -7.08
N LYS A 184 0.30 17.73 -6.80
CA LYS A 184 1.03 16.52 -7.14
C LYS A 184 1.51 15.84 -5.85
N LEU A 185 1.13 14.57 -5.66
CA LEU A 185 1.47 13.82 -4.46
C LEU A 185 2.48 12.71 -4.78
N GLU A 186 3.44 12.53 -3.90
CA GLU A 186 4.29 11.35 -3.84
C GLU A 186 3.88 10.47 -2.66
N ILE A 187 3.77 9.17 -2.93
CA ILE A 187 3.47 8.14 -1.95
C ILE A 187 4.67 7.21 -1.88
N ILE A 188 5.27 7.09 -0.72
CA ILE A 188 6.34 6.13 -0.44
C ILE A 188 5.80 5.10 0.54
N TYR A 189 5.66 3.86 0.08
CA TYR A 189 5.15 2.75 0.87
C TYR A 189 6.27 1.74 1.11
N THR A 190 6.68 1.58 2.36
CA THR A 190 7.77 0.67 2.74
C THR A 190 7.22 -0.51 3.52
N ILE A 191 7.58 -1.74 3.10
CA ILE A 191 7.37 -2.96 3.90
C ILE A 191 8.76 -3.44 4.32
N ARG A 192 9.04 -3.42 5.63
CA ARG A 192 10.24 -3.99 6.20
C ARG A 192 10.02 -5.44 6.56
N ILE A 193 10.89 -6.31 6.07
CA ILE A 193 10.91 -7.74 6.38
C ILE A 193 12.15 -8.00 7.22
N THR A 194 11.96 -8.42 8.46
CA THR A 194 13.03 -8.67 9.43
C THR A 194 13.10 -10.16 9.74
N ALA A 195 14.26 -10.76 9.57
CA ALA A 195 14.52 -12.11 10.06
C ALA A 195 14.96 -12.00 11.53
N GLY A 196 14.10 -12.45 12.45
CA GLY A 196 14.40 -12.51 13.88
C GLY A 196 15.23 -13.75 14.22
N VAL A 197 16.07 -13.63 15.22
CA VAL A 197 16.84 -14.71 15.84
C VAL A 197 16.15 -15.10 17.13
#